data_8b6f664d203d6df4ac6cb7013c738765
#
_entry.id   8b6f664d203d6df4ac6cb7013c738765
#
_cell.length_a   1.000
_cell.length_b   1.000
_cell.length_c   1.000
_cell.angle_alpha   90.00
_cell.angle_beta   90.00
_cell.angle_gamma   90.00
#
_symmetry.space_group_name_H-M   'P 1'
#
loop_
_entity.id
_entity.type
_entity.pdbx_description
1 polymer ?
#
loop_
_entity_poly.entity_id
_entity_poly.type
_entity_poly.pdbx_seq_one_letter_code
_entity_poly.pdbx_strand_id
1 'polypeptide(L)'
;MQSLFSCLVHPPVILGGRTLMRNHRLTPERGNMAAGEQREAGVMLYKVCRCGVMIPQTMKMCERCERRQQSRHVVYNNTRRDKRAAEFYLSKEWRAIRPVMMAVYDYIDIYALYELDELITLKDSDPIHHIVELEDDWNQRLNPLNLLPVSRATHNTITALYKQDKATMRATQTKIRQVISRHFEEAGGIEKVLNRFSKVGPTWFLGENSPREFQI
;
A
#
# COMPACT_ATOMS: atom_id res chain seq x y z
N MET A 1 4.74 60.88 22.02
CA MET A 1 3.28 60.77 22.04
C MET A 1 2.85 59.52 21.34
N GLN A 2 2.12 58.73 22.08
CA GLN A 2 1.32 57.53 21.71
C GLN A 2 2.05 56.30 21.19
N SER A 3 2.25 55.42 22.14
CA SER A 3 2.48 54.01 22.13
C SER A 3 1.29 53.25 21.50
N LEU A 4 1.54 52.35 20.57
CA LEU A 4 0.58 51.32 20.16
C LEU A 4 1.18 49.96 20.46
N PHE A 5 0.70 49.35 21.55
CA PHE A 5 0.89 47.94 21.87
C PHE A 5 0.13 47.09 20.85
N SER A 6 0.87 46.31 20.04
CA SER A 6 0.30 45.27 19.22
C SER A 6 0.31 43.99 20.03
N CYS A 7 -0.85 43.55 20.51
CA CYS A 7 -1.06 42.24 21.10
C CYS A 7 -0.95 41.17 20.02
N LEU A 8 0.16 40.42 19.99
CA LEU A 8 0.29 39.16 19.27
C LEU A 8 -0.55 38.08 19.96
N VAL A 9 -1.73 37.85 19.42
CA VAL A 9 -2.56 36.69 19.79
C VAL A 9 -1.95 35.44 19.12
N HIS A 10 -1.29 34.63 19.93
CA HIS A 10 -0.84 33.29 19.49
C HIS A 10 -2.05 32.38 19.41
N PRO A 11 -2.23 31.62 18.34
CA PRO A 11 -3.27 30.58 18.31
C PRO A 11 -2.90 29.47 19.30
N PRO A 12 -3.88 28.83 19.97
CA PRO A 12 -3.62 27.74 20.89
C PRO A 12 -3.09 26.53 20.16
N VAL A 13 -1.98 26.00 20.63
CA VAL A 13 -1.44 24.70 20.24
C VAL A 13 -2.44 23.64 20.70
N ILE A 14 -3.13 23.00 19.76
CA ILE A 14 -3.98 21.84 20.04
C ILE A 14 -3.06 20.63 20.19
N LEU A 15 -2.56 20.41 21.38
CA LEU A 15 -2.02 19.13 21.80
C LEU A 15 -3.20 18.16 21.86
N GLY A 16 -3.07 16.99 21.19
CA GLY A 16 -4.08 15.97 21.08
C GLY A 16 -4.75 15.60 22.42
N GLY A 17 -5.79 16.32 22.78
CA GLY A 17 -6.49 16.18 24.04
C GLY A 17 -7.49 15.02 24.00
N ARG A 18 -7.26 14.01 24.82
CA ARG A 18 -8.28 13.01 25.18
C ARG A 18 -9.30 13.72 26.07
N THR A 19 -10.46 14.04 25.55
CA THR A 19 -11.55 14.61 26.34
C THR A 19 -12.28 13.50 27.08
N LEU A 20 -12.15 13.48 28.39
CA LEU A 20 -12.96 12.66 29.29
C LEU A 20 -14.29 13.35 29.55
N MET A 21 -15.37 12.83 29.01
CA MET A 21 -16.72 13.29 29.32
C MET A 21 -17.23 12.57 30.58
N ARG A 22 -17.46 13.34 31.64
CA ARG A 22 -18.04 12.88 32.90
C ARG A 22 -19.57 12.84 32.73
N ASN A 23 -20.16 11.65 32.74
CA ASN A 23 -21.62 11.49 32.76
C ASN A 23 -22.19 11.93 34.10
N HIS A 24 -23.09 12.93 34.10
CA HIS A 24 -23.89 13.29 35.26
C HIS A 24 -24.91 12.18 35.57
N ARG A 25 -24.84 11.68 36.76
CA ARG A 25 -25.77 10.72 37.34
C ARG A 25 -27.14 11.36 37.54
N LEU A 26 -28.16 10.84 36.88
CA LEU A 26 -29.54 10.95 37.37
C LEU A 26 -29.74 9.81 38.37
N THR A 27 -30.14 10.15 39.59
CA THR A 27 -30.43 9.18 40.69
C THR A 27 -31.77 8.50 40.42
N PRO A 28 -31.82 7.17 40.30
CA PRO A 28 -33.09 6.43 40.38
C PRO A 28 -33.43 6.11 41.83
N GLU A 29 -34.72 6.22 42.16
CA GLU A 29 -35.30 5.87 43.44
C GLU A 29 -35.08 4.39 43.79
N ARG A 30 -35.02 4.10 45.10
CA ARG A 30 -34.74 2.79 45.69
C ARG A 30 -35.84 1.81 45.37
N GLY A 31 -35.62 0.92 44.44
CA GLY A 31 -36.33 -0.35 44.33
C GLY A 31 -35.37 -1.49 44.70
N ASN A 32 -35.75 -2.26 45.72
CA ASN A 32 -35.02 -3.42 46.23
C ASN A 32 -34.96 -4.51 45.18
N MET A 33 -33.75 -4.81 44.62
CA MET A 33 -33.52 -5.95 43.72
C MET A 33 -32.17 -6.60 44.01
N ALA A 34 -32.19 -7.92 43.90
CA ALA A 34 -31.17 -8.91 44.21
C ALA A 34 -29.77 -8.61 43.67
N ALA A 35 -28.76 -9.16 44.37
CA ALA A 35 -27.35 -9.17 43.98
C ALA A 35 -27.13 -9.75 42.57
N GLY A 36 -26.94 -8.87 41.63
CA GLY A 36 -26.53 -9.20 40.28
C GLY A 36 -25.19 -8.52 39.96
N GLU A 37 -24.24 -9.26 39.41
CA GLU A 37 -22.89 -8.90 39.02
C GLU A 37 -22.73 -7.44 38.60
N GLN A 38 -21.94 -6.69 39.33
CA GLN A 38 -21.47 -5.37 38.97
C GLN A 38 -20.46 -5.54 37.81
N ARG A 39 -20.93 -5.50 36.55
CA ARG A 39 -20.04 -5.31 35.41
C ARG A 39 -19.48 -3.90 35.52
N GLU A 40 -18.19 -3.80 35.78
CA GLU A 40 -17.48 -2.53 35.76
C GLU A 40 -17.76 -1.85 34.40
N ALA A 41 -18.40 -0.69 34.45
CA ALA A 41 -18.63 0.14 33.28
C ALA A 41 -17.28 0.68 32.79
N GLY A 42 -16.64 -0.06 31.89
CA GLY A 42 -15.38 0.36 31.28
C GLY A 42 -15.53 1.76 30.66
N VAL A 43 -14.55 2.62 30.88
CA VAL A 43 -14.49 3.97 30.31
C VAL A 43 -14.46 3.84 28.79
N MET A 44 -15.56 4.23 28.12
CA MET A 44 -15.64 4.21 26.66
C MET A 44 -14.90 5.42 26.10
N LEU A 45 -13.78 5.18 25.45
CA LEU A 45 -12.99 6.21 24.79
C LEU A 45 -13.58 6.55 23.41
N TYR A 46 -13.59 7.85 23.07
CA TYR A 46 -14.10 8.37 21.80
C TYR A 46 -12.99 9.01 20.98
N LYS A 47 -13.17 9.02 19.65
CA LYS A 47 -12.33 9.76 18.70
C LYS A 47 -13.21 10.45 17.66
N VAL A 48 -12.65 11.41 16.93
CA VAL A 48 -13.35 12.11 15.87
C VAL A 48 -13.18 11.36 14.55
N CYS A 49 -14.29 11.03 13.89
CA CYS A 49 -14.29 10.53 12.53
C CYS A 49 -13.86 11.65 11.58
N ARG A 50 -13.29 11.31 10.41
CA ARG A 50 -12.90 12.28 9.38
C ARG A 50 -14.02 13.23 8.90
N CYS A 51 -15.27 12.93 9.17
CA CYS A 51 -16.43 13.78 8.87
C CYS A 51 -16.87 14.66 10.05
N GLY A 52 -16.09 14.68 11.16
CA GLY A 52 -16.38 15.48 12.34
C GLY A 52 -17.24 14.79 13.41
N VAL A 53 -17.87 13.66 13.13
CA VAL A 53 -18.72 12.94 14.09
C VAL A 53 -17.87 12.19 15.12
N MET A 54 -18.26 12.26 16.40
CA MET A 54 -17.66 11.50 17.49
C MET A 54 -18.06 10.03 17.39
N ILE A 55 -17.09 9.14 17.45
CA ILE A 55 -17.28 7.68 17.39
C ILE A 55 -16.49 6.99 18.49
N PRO A 56 -16.91 5.81 18.96
CA PRO A 56 -16.11 4.98 19.84
C PRO A 56 -14.73 4.70 19.26
N GLN A 57 -13.69 4.67 20.10
CA GLN A 57 -12.30 4.44 19.64
C GLN A 57 -12.14 3.10 18.92
N THR A 58 -12.97 2.13 19.22
CA THR A 58 -13.02 0.80 18.60
C THR A 58 -13.50 0.83 17.15
N MET A 59 -14.30 1.83 16.75
CA MET A 59 -14.81 1.97 15.38
C MET A 59 -13.78 2.65 14.49
N LYS A 60 -13.59 2.16 13.26
CA LYS A 60 -12.68 2.81 12.28
C LYS A 60 -13.24 4.13 11.76
N MET A 61 -14.55 4.19 11.52
CA MET A 61 -15.28 5.35 11.01
C MET A 61 -16.76 5.25 11.38
N CYS A 62 -17.54 6.34 11.25
CA CYS A 62 -18.97 6.33 11.46
C CYS A 62 -19.69 5.60 10.31
N GLU A 63 -20.90 5.08 10.54
CA GLU A 63 -21.70 4.34 9.56
C GLU A 63 -21.94 5.11 8.25
N ARG A 64 -22.13 6.42 8.31
CA ARG A 64 -22.29 7.25 7.11
C ARG A 64 -21.03 7.24 6.24
N CYS A 65 -19.85 7.35 6.86
CA CYS A 65 -18.59 7.31 6.15
C CYS A 65 -18.32 5.90 5.61
N GLU A 66 -18.67 4.87 6.34
CA GLU A 66 -18.53 3.48 5.94
C GLU A 66 -19.42 3.15 4.73
N ARG A 67 -20.70 3.49 4.79
CA ARG A 67 -21.64 3.34 3.64
C ARG A 67 -21.13 4.09 2.41
N ARG A 68 -20.63 5.32 2.57
CA ARG A 68 -20.08 6.10 1.46
C ARG A 68 -18.82 5.45 0.87
N GLN A 69 -17.99 4.85 1.70
CA GLN A 69 -16.80 4.12 1.24
C GLN A 69 -17.18 2.85 0.50
N GLN A 70 -18.11 2.05 1.04
CA GLN A 70 -18.62 0.85 0.38
C GLN A 70 -19.25 1.17 -0.98
N SER A 71 -20.08 2.21 -1.07
CA SER A 71 -20.67 2.65 -2.35
C SER A 71 -19.59 3.02 -3.38
N ARG A 72 -18.54 3.73 -2.97
CA ARG A 72 -17.41 4.05 -3.86
C ARG A 72 -16.67 2.80 -4.35
N HIS A 73 -16.45 1.82 -3.48
CA HIS A 73 -15.83 0.56 -3.87
C HIS A 73 -16.68 -0.24 -4.84
N VAL A 74 -17.99 -0.30 -4.60
CA VAL A 74 -18.94 -0.97 -5.51
C VAL A 74 -18.94 -0.31 -6.89
N VAL A 75 -19.04 1.02 -6.93
CA VAL A 75 -19.00 1.77 -8.21
C VAL A 75 -17.67 1.54 -8.92
N TYR A 76 -16.53 1.67 -8.22
CA TYR A 76 -15.22 1.43 -8.80
C TYR A 76 -15.08 0.01 -9.37
N ASN A 77 -15.47 -1.01 -8.59
CA ASN A 77 -15.38 -2.41 -9.03
C ASN A 77 -16.26 -2.71 -10.24
N ASN A 78 -17.43 -2.06 -10.34
CA ASN A 78 -18.38 -2.32 -11.43
C ASN A 78 -18.08 -1.54 -12.71
N THR A 79 -17.45 -0.35 -12.59
CA THR A 79 -17.33 0.58 -13.73
C THR A 79 -15.90 0.84 -14.19
N ARG A 80 -14.91 0.70 -13.32
CA ARG A 80 -13.53 1.14 -13.59
C ARG A 80 -12.47 0.06 -13.40
N ARG A 81 -12.80 -1.01 -12.66
CA ARG A 81 -11.83 -2.07 -12.41
C ARG A 81 -11.70 -2.95 -13.65
N ASP A 82 -10.49 -3.10 -14.17
CA ASP A 82 -10.19 -4.14 -15.14
C ASP A 82 -10.40 -5.52 -14.50
N LYS A 83 -11.44 -6.24 -14.99
CA LYS A 83 -11.81 -7.56 -14.48
C LYS A 83 -10.73 -8.58 -14.79
N ARG A 84 -10.13 -8.51 -16.01
CA ARG A 84 -9.07 -9.42 -16.44
C ARG A 84 -7.84 -9.31 -15.54
N ALA A 85 -7.39 -8.08 -15.27
CA ALA A 85 -6.29 -7.85 -14.34
C ALA A 85 -6.63 -8.30 -12.91
N ALA A 86 -7.87 -8.06 -12.45
CA ALA A 86 -8.32 -8.49 -11.14
C ALA A 86 -8.30 -10.02 -10.98
N GLU A 87 -8.76 -10.77 -11.98
CA GLU A 87 -8.72 -12.24 -12.02
C GLU A 87 -7.29 -12.75 -12.06
N PHE A 88 -6.43 -12.11 -12.85
CA PHE A 88 -5.01 -12.44 -12.92
C PHE A 88 -4.33 -12.34 -11.54
N TYR A 89 -4.54 -11.26 -10.79
CA TYR A 89 -3.96 -11.12 -9.45
C TYR A 89 -4.48 -12.14 -8.42
N LEU A 90 -5.59 -12.82 -8.71
CA LEU A 90 -6.12 -13.93 -7.91
C LEU A 90 -5.68 -15.31 -8.42
N SER A 91 -5.02 -15.39 -9.57
CA SER A 91 -4.60 -16.64 -10.20
C SER A 91 -3.57 -17.41 -9.39
N LYS A 92 -3.47 -18.72 -9.64
CA LYS A 92 -2.47 -19.59 -9.01
C LYS A 92 -1.06 -19.21 -9.46
N GLU A 93 -0.91 -18.83 -10.72
CA GLU A 93 0.34 -18.45 -11.36
C GLU A 93 0.91 -17.19 -10.68
N TRP A 94 0.07 -16.16 -10.50
CA TRP A 94 0.48 -14.95 -9.80
C TRP A 94 0.90 -15.21 -8.35
N ARG A 95 0.13 -16.04 -7.65
CA ARG A 95 0.46 -16.42 -6.25
C ARG A 95 1.76 -17.22 -6.14
N ALA A 96 2.10 -17.99 -7.17
CA ALA A 96 3.33 -18.77 -7.18
C ALA A 96 4.56 -17.93 -7.52
N ILE A 97 4.48 -17.01 -8.50
CA ILE A 97 5.64 -16.18 -8.90
C ILE A 97 5.97 -15.10 -7.86
N ARG A 98 4.97 -14.58 -7.18
CA ARG A 98 5.13 -13.47 -6.24
C ARG A 98 6.22 -13.69 -5.17
N PRO A 99 6.20 -14.78 -4.36
CA PRO A 99 7.23 -15.03 -3.35
C PRO A 99 8.61 -15.27 -3.98
N VAL A 100 8.66 -15.84 -5.19
CA VAL A 100 9.92 -16.04 -5.90
C VAL A 100 10.54 -14.69 -6.27
N MET A 101 9.73 -13.76 -6.82
CA MET A 101 10.23 -12.42 -7.14
C MET A 101 10.70 -11.65 -5.90
N MET A 102 9.98 -11.75 -4.77
CA MET A 102 10.43 -11.16 -3.51
C MET A 102 11.81 -11.70 -3.09
N ALA A 103 12.01 -13.02 -3.19
CA ALA A 103 13.28 -13.66 -2.86
C ALA A 103 14.40 -13.32 -3.85
N VAL A 104 14.12 -13.18 -5.15
CA VAL A 104 15.09 -12.78 -6.18
C VAL A 104 15.72 -11.42 -5.86
N TYR A 105 14.95 -10.51 -5.27
CA TYR A 105 15.39 -9.17 -4.88
C TYR A 105 15.73 -9.06 -3.38
N ASP A 106 15.94 -10.20 -2.69
CA ASP A 106 16.30 -10.25 -1.26
C ASP A 106 15.36 -9.41 -0.36
N TYR A 107 14.09 -9.27 -0.75
CA TYR A 107 13.12 -8.41 -0.06
C TYR A 107 13.57 -6.94 0.05
N ILE A 108 14.34 -6.44 -0.91
CA ILE A 108 14.82 -5.05 -0.95
C ILE A 108 14.10 -4.29 -2.07
N ASP A 109 13.67 -3.05 -1.77
CA ASP A 109 13.22 -2.09 -2.77
C ASP A 109 14.44 -1.47 -3.45
N ILE A 110 14.90 -2.10 -4.53
CA ILE A 110 16.10 -1.66 -5.22
C ILE A 110 15.92 -0.32 -5.94
N TYR A 111 14.69 0.07 -6.30
CA TYR A 111 14.44 1.39 -6.86
C TYR A 111 14.63 2.48 -5.80
N ALA A 112 14.11 2.27 -4.59
CA ALA A 112 14.35 3.18 -3.48
C ALA A 112 15.84 3.24 -3.12
N LEU A 113 16.52 2.09 -3.11
CA LEU A 113 17.95 2.01 -2.79
C LEU A 113 18.83 2.81 -3.77
N TYR A 114 18.61 2.66 -5.08
CA TYR A 114 19.51 3.26 -6.09
C TYR A 114 19.09 4.65 -6.56
N GLU A 115 17.79 5.00 -6.45
CA GLU A 115 17.26 6.27 -6.96
C GLU A 115 16.92 7.27 -5.85
N LEU A 116 16.64 6.79 -4.65
CA LEU A 116 16.24 7.63 -3.51
C LEU A 116 17.25 7.59 -2.35
N ASP A 117 18.30 6.75 -2.46
CA ASP A 117 19.27 6.49 -1.40
C ASP A 117 18.62 6.01 -0.09
N GLU A 118 17.53 5.22 -0.22
CA GLU A 118 16.73 4.69 0.89
C GLU A 118 16.76 3.17 0.91
N LEU A 119 17.29 2.56 1.99
CA LEU A 119 17.21 1.11 2.19
C LEU A 119 15.86 0.73 2.79
N ILE A 120 14.97 0.17 1.97
CA ILE A 120 13.63 -0.27 2.37
C ILE A 120 13.53 -1.78 2.27
N THR A 121 13.23 -2.44 3.40
CA THR A 121 12.92 -3.87 3.43
C THR A 121 11.44 -4.09 3.11
N LEU A 122 11.17 -4.95 2.14
CA LEU A 122 9.84 -5.30 1.67
C LEU A 122 9.17 -6.37 2.53
N LYS A 123 7.83 -6.37 2.53
CA LYS A 123 6.98 -7.39 3.15
C LYS A 123 6.26 -8.17 2.06
N ASP A 124 5.79 -9.37 2.36
CA ASP A 124 4.98 -10.17 1.42
C ASP A 124 3.73 -9.44 0.90
N SER A 125 3.22 -8.46 1.64
CA SER A 125 2.07 -7.64 1.26
C SER A 125 2.41 -6.48 0.32
N ASP A 126 3.70 -6.16 0.13
CA ASP A 126 4.11 -5.04 -0.70
C ASP A 126 3.90 -5.32 -2.19
N PRO A 127 3.63 -4.33 -3.02
CA PRO A 127 3.32 -4.54 -4.42
C PRO A 127 4.51 -5.04 -5.22
N ILE A 128 4.22 -5.79 -6.30
CA ILE A 128 5.14 -6.02 -7.40
C ILE A 128 4.66 -5.18 -8.58
N HIS A 129 5.52 -4.30 -9.06
CA HIS A 129 5.25 -3.42 -10.19
C HIS A 129 5.54 -4.13 -11.51
N HIS A 130 4.64 -3.99 -12.50
CA HIS A 130 4.90 -4.39 -13.86
C HIS A 130 5.57 -3.23 -14.62
N ILE A 131 6.79 -3.42 -15.11
CA ILE A 131 7.54 -2.39 -15.83
C ILE A 131 6.81 -2.00 -17.12
N VAL A 132 6.36 -2.99 -17.90
CA VAL A 132 5.37 -2.82 -18.97
C VAL A 132 4.01 -3.17 -18.37
N GLU A 133 3.08 -2.22 -18.36
CA GLU A 133 1.77 -2.41 -17.71
C GLU A 133 0.96 -3.52 -18.42
N LEU A 134 0.06 -4.17 -17.66
CA LEU A 134 -0.78 -5.27 -18.18
C LEU A 134 -1.68 -4.84 -19.35
N GLU A 135 -2.05 -3.55 -19.38
CA GLU A 135 -2.85 -2.96 -20.45
C GLU A 135 -2.06 -2.81 -21.75
N ASP A 136 -0.73 -2.58 -21.65
CA ASP A 136 0.16 -2.40 -22.80
C ASP A 136 0.59 -3.75 -23.40
N ASP A 137 0.98 -4.70 -22.57
CA ASP A 137 1.34 -6.06 -23.03
C ASP A 137 0.99 -7.13 -21.98
N TRP A 138 -0.14 -7.79 -22.23
CA TRP A 138 -0.62 -8.88 -21.39
C TRP A 138 0.33 -10.08 -21.32
N ASN A 139 1.14 -10.31 -22.36
CA ASN A 139 2.05 -11.48 -22.42
C ASN A 139 3.20 -11.31 -21.43
N GLN A 140 3.51 -10.09 -21.01
CA GLN A 140 4.54 -9.78 -20.03
C GLN A 140 4.10 -9.97 -18.56
N ARG A 141 2.83 -10.35 -18.32
CA ARG A 141 2.24 -10.42 -16.97
C ARG A 141 2.98 -11.31 -15.97
N LEU A 142 3.62 -12.37 -16.46
CA LEU A 142 4.39 -13.33 -15.65
C LEU A 142 5.87 -13.36 -16.02
N ASN A 143 6.31 -12.46 -16.89
CA ASN A 143 7.72 -12.36 -17.23
C ASN A 143 8.52 -11.83 -16.03
N PRO A 144 9.45 -12.62 -15.45
CA PRO A 144 10.23 -12.16 -14.30
C PRO A 144 11.02 -10.88 -14.54
N LEU A 145 11.47 -10.66 -15.80
CA LEU A 145 12.20 -9.45 -16.19
C LEU A 145 11.30 -8.21 -16.30
N ASN A 146 9.99 -8.40 -16.23
CA ASN A 146 8.99 -7.33 -16.20
C ASN A 146 8.45 -7.05 -14.79
N LEU A 147 8.91 -7.78 -13.77
CA LEU A 147 8.39 -7.73 -12.41
C LEU A 147 9.42 -7.13 -11.45
N LEU A 148 9.06 -6.03 -10.79
CA LEU A 148 9.89 -5.37 -9.80
C LEU A 148 9.15 -5.27 -8.48
N PRO A 149 9.58 -5.98 -7.42
CA PRO A 149 9.10 -5.76 -6.07
C PRO A 149 9.48 -4.37 -5.56
N VAL A 150 8.52 -3.64 -5.03
CA VAL A 150 8.72 -2.27 -4.53
C VAL A 150 7.84 -1.99 -3.32
N SER A 151 8.21 -1.02 -2.51
CA SER A 151 7.37 -0.52 -1.42
C SER A 151 6.10 0.15 -1.97
N ARG A 152 5.10 0.30 -1.11
CA ARG A 152 3.88 1.04 -1.49
C ARG A 152 4.18 2.49 -1.89
N ALA A 153 5.14 3.14 -1.24
CA ALA A 153 5.55 4.51 -1.53
C ALA A 153 6.20 4.59 -2.92
N THR A 154 7.19 3.73 -3.20
CA THR A 154 7.87 3.64 -4.50
C THR A 154 6.89 3.31 -5.63
N HIS A 155 5.98 2.33 -5.41
CA HIS A 155 4.94 2.00 -6.39
C HIS A 155 4.06 3.20 -6.74
N ASN A 156 3.66 3.99 -5.75
CA ASN A 156 2.86 5.20 -6.00
C ASN A 156 3.65 6.25 -6.78
N THR A 157 4.94 6.42 -6.49
CA THR A 157 5.84 7.34 -7.21
C THR A 157 5.97 6.92 -8.68
N ILE A 158 6.30 5.66 -8.94
CA ILE A 158 6.43 5.14 -10.33
C ILE A 158 5.10 5.28 -11.07
N THR A 159 3.98 4.90 -10.45
CA THR A 159 2.64 5.04 -11.06
C THR A 159 2.29 6.50 -11.37
N ALA A 160 2.70 7.45 -10.54
CA ALA A 160 2.50 8.87 -10.79
C ALA A 160 3.32 9.36 -12.00
N LEU A 161 4.56 8.89 -12.15
CA LEU A 161 5.40 9.18 -13.31
C LEU A 161 4.81 8.62 -14.60
N TYR A 162 4.31 7.37 -14.58
CA TYR A 162 3.68 6.72 -15.75
C TYR A 162 2.43 7.48 -16.23
N LYS A 163 1.70 8.13 -15.32
CA LYS A 163 0.49 8.89 -15.65
C LYS A 163 0.75 10.31 -16.16
N GLN A 164 1.99 10.81 -16.14
CA GLN A 164 2.29 12.15 -16.63
C GLN A 164 2.18 12.20 -18.16
N ASP A 165 2.98 11.42 -18.85
CA ASP A 165 3.00 11.30 -20.30
C ASP A 165 3.79 10.05 -20.74
N LYS A 166 3.67 9.68 -22.03
CA LYS A 166 4.35 8.49 -22.57
C LYS A 166 5.88 8.59 -22.59
N ALA A 167 6.44 9.78 -22.73
CA ALA A 167 7.89 9.97 -22.73
C ALA A 167 8.46 9.73 -21.32
N THR A 168 7.83 10.32 -20.30
CA THR A 168 8.17 10.10 -18.88
C THR A 168 8.00 8.64 -18.49
N MET A 169 6.93 7.97 -18.93
CA MET A 169 6.72 6.54 -18.68
C MET A 169 7.90 5.72 -19.26
N ARG A 170 8.26 5.92 -20.54
CA ARG A 170 9.37 5.20 -21.18
C ARG A 170 10.72 5.47 -20.52
N ALA A 171 11.00 6.72 -20.17
CA ALA A 171 12.20 7.09 -19.43
C ALA A 171 12.26 6.38 -18.07
N THR A 172 11.14 6.31 -17.36
CA THR A 172 11.04 5.59 -16.07
C THR A 172 11.23 4.10 -16.26
N GLN A 173 10.66 3.48 -17.30
CA GLN A 173 10.89 2.06 -17.62
C GLN A 173 12.36 1.77 -17.91
N THR A 174 13.02 2.64 -18.68
CA THR A 174 14.47 2.53 -18.96
C THR A 174 15.27 2.63 -17.67
N LYS A 175 14.98 3.62 -16.81
CA LYS A 175 15.63 3.79 -15.53
C LYS A 175 15.46 2.56 -14.62
N ILE A 176 14.27 1.99 -14.54
CA ILE A 176 14.02 0.77 -13.76
C ILE A 176 14.90 -0.37 -14.28
N ARG A 177 15.01 -0.58 -15.60
CA ARG A 177 15.87 -1.62 -16.18
C ARG A 177 17.35 -1.38 -15.87
N GLN A 178 17.82 -0.14 -15.89
CA GLN A 178 19.18 0.21 -15.50
C GLN A 178 19.46 -0.11 -14.02
N VAL A 179 18.51 0.20 -13.13
CA VAL A 179 18.60 -0.14 -11.71
C VAL A 179 18.69 -1.67 -11.52
N ILE A 180 17.86 -2.43 -12.24
CA ILE A 180 17.88 -3.89 -12.19
C ILE A 180 19.25 -4.42 -12.69
N SER A 181 19.74 -3.95 -13.83
CA SER A 181 21.04 -4.35 -14.37
C SER A 181 22.16 -4.06 -13.37
N ARG A 182 22.20 -2.85 -12.83
CA ARG A 182 23.19 -2.45 -11.83
C ARG A 182 23.18 -3.37 -10.59
N HIS A 183 21.98 -3.69 -10.09
CA HIS A 183 21.85 -4.53 -8.89
C HIS A 183 22.37 -5.95 -9.11
N PHE A 184 22.21 -6.51 -10.31
CA PHE A 184 22.60 -7.90 -10.59
C PHE A 184 23.91 -8.06 -11.36
N GLU A 185 24.61 -6.97 -11.70
CA GLU A 185 25.90 -7.03 -12.43
C GLU A 185 26.91 -7.96 -11.75
N GLU A 186 27.13 -7.78 -10.44
CA GLU A 186 28.05 -8.60 -9.66
C GLU A 186 27.61 -10.07 -9.53
N ALA A 187 26.29 -10.33 -9.60
CA ALA A 187 25.74 -11.69 -9.60
C ALA A 187 25.81 -12.39 -10.97
N GLY A 188 26.32 -11.70 -11.99
CA GLY A 188 26.45 -12.22 -13.36
C GLY A 188 25.17 -12.08 -14.18
N GLY A 189 24.37 -11.07 -13.88
CA GLY A 189 23.11 -10.73 -14.55
C GLY A 189 21.87 -11.37 -13.95
N ILE A 190 20.72 -10.70 -14.13
CA ILE A 190 19.44 -11.14 -13.58
C ILE A 190 19.04 -12.54 -14.07
N GLU A 191 19.33 -12.91 -15.31
CA GLU A 191 19.01 -14.23 -15.84
C GLU A 191 19.68 -15.34 -15.06
N LYS A 192 20.94 -15.15 -14.65
CA LYS A 192 21.67 -16.14 -13.85
C LYS A 192 21.08 -16.26 -12.45
N VAL A 193 20.59 -15.16 -11.89
CA VAL A 193 19.88 -15.14 -10.61
C VAL A 193 18.54 -15.88 -10.75
N LEU A 194 17.74 -15.56 -11.76
CA LEU A 194 16.48 -16.22 -12.03
C LEU A 194 16.64 -17.74 -12.25
N ASN A 195 17.72 -18.17 -12.92
CA ASN A 195 18.02 -19.58 -13.13
C ASN A 195 18.30 -20.35 -11.82
N ARG A 196 18.75 -19.70 -10.77
CA ARG A 196 18.87 -20.33 -9.44
C ARG A 196 17.50 -20.63 -8.84
N PHE A 197 16.55 -19.76 -9.05
CA PHE A 197 15.19 -19.90 -8.54
C PHE A 197 14.30 -20.80 -9.40
N SER A 198 14.61 -20.99 -10.69
CA SER A 198 13.85 -21.87 -11.59
C SER A 198 13.87 -23.33 -11.15
N LYS A 199 14.93 -23.76 -10.46
CA LYS A 199 15.05 -25.11 -9.91
C LYS A 199 14.13 -25.36 -8.72
N VAL A 200 13.63 -24.31 -8.10
CA VAL A 200 12.80 -24.33 -6.88
C VAL A 200 11.40 -23.79 -7.16
N GLY A 201 11.22 -23.05 -8.25
CA GLY A 201 9.96 -22.45 -8.67
C GLY A 201 9.10 -23.36 -9.54
N PRO A 202 7.88 -22.90 -9.90
CA PRO A 202 7.00 -23.66 -10.78
C PRO A 202 7.65 -23.88 -12.15
N THR A 203 7.44 -25.05 -12.75
CA THR A 203 8.05 -25.47 -14.02
C THR A 203 7.81 -24.52 -15.21
N TRP A 204 6.80 -23.65 -15.14
CA TRP A 204 6.49 -22.65 -16.16
C TRP A 204 7.26 -21.31 -15.97
N PHE A 205 8.03 -21.18 -14.89
CA PHE A 205 8.76 -19.92 -14.58
C PHE A 205 9.81 -19.55 -15.63
N LEU A 206 10.38 -20.53 -16.33
CA LEU A 206 11.32 -20.37 -17.44
C LEU A 206 10.88 -21.16 -18.69
N GLY A 207 9.58 -21.39 -18.88
CA GLY A 207 9.05 -22.09 -20.05
C GLY A 207 9.41 -21.41 -21.38
N GLU A 208 9.15 -22.10 -22.50
CA GLU A 208 9.53 -21.79 -23.89
C GLU A 208 9.22 -20.38 -24.41
N ASN A 209 8.53 -19.55 -23.63
CA ASN A 209 8.27 -18.12 -23.88
C ASN A 209 9.25 -17.18 -23.14
N SER A 210 10.39 -17.66 -22.67
CA SER A 210 11.47 -16.78 -22.21
C SER A 210 11.88 -15.88 -23.40
N PRO A 211 11.82 -14.57 -23.25
CA PRO A 211 12.20 -13.65 -24.34
C PRO A 211 13.69 -13.85 -24.64
N ARG A 212 13.99 -14.47 -25.79
CA ARG A 212 15.38 -14.71 -26.25
C ARG A 212 16.08 -13.44 -26.74
N GLU A 213 15.44 -12.28 -26.64
CA GLU A 213 15.97 -11.02 -27.10
C GLU A 213 15.74 -9.91 -26.09
N PHE A 214 16.64 -9.80 -25.10
CA PHE A 214 16.93 -8.53 -24.49
C PHE A 214 18.28 -8.04 -25.04
N GLN A 215 18.23 -7.36 -26.17
CA GLN A 215 19.28 -6.40 -26.52
C GLN A 215 19.01 -5.16 -25.64
N ILE A 216 20.00 -4.86 -24.77
CA ILE A 216 20.11 -3.65 -23.96
C ILE A 216 20.39 -2.46 -24.89
#